data_3b425f3d4ca8faa6c2dd0cf2f292e0af
#
_entry.id   3b425f3d4ca8faa6c2dd0cf2f292e0af
#
_cell.length_a   1.000
_cell.length_b   1.000
_cell.length_c   1.000
_cell.angle_alpha   90.00
_cell.angle_beta   90.00
_cell.angle_gamma   90.00
#
_symmetry.space_group_name_H-M   'P 1'
#
loop_
_entity.id
_entity.type
_entity.pdbx_description
1 polymer ?
#
loop_
_entity_poly.entity_id
_entity_poly.type
_entity_poly.pdbx_seq_one_letter_code
_entity_poly.pdbx_strand_id
1 'polypeptide(L)'
;DFVPSRGLGDVYKRQHLDNSASNVPDPVLPFGGQTWTSGSFEFTTNLYVETTAYFNLQGSANIGTVWAMEMTFTGAGGLTDPFTYDLGGGALTGTYPGTGVWFNVTLKCADLTTGTWELFIDGVSKGTATLPNGTAVGGCNLYAAAGNNYYVDDIGWSAVAADACTGARTEAVVTVVDCSNITELTKGNMEVYPNPNNGEFVITTSNEVMNVTITDVRGKVVYSNNSVNNHTINVNLSDLEKGMYMINVETANGTMTENVIVQ
;
A
#
# COMPACT_ATOMS: atom_id res chain seq x y z
N ASP A 1 18.99 -3.74 8.25
CA ASP A 1 17.84 -4.63 8.07
C ASP A 1 16.82 -3.96 7.17
N PHE A 2 16.69 -4.46 5.94
CA PHE A 2 15.71 -4.00 4.98
C PHE A 2 14.38 -4.71 5.22
N VAL A 3 13.31 -3.96 5.47
CA VAL A 3 11.94 -4.50 5.54
C VAL A 3 11.16 -3.90 4.38
N PRO A 4 10.78 -4.68 3.36
CA PRO A 4 9.94 -4.16 2.27
C PRO A 4 8.56 -3.77 2.80
N SER A 5 8.10 -2.56 2.51
CA SER A 5 6.73 -2.15 2.77
C SER A 5 5.82 -2.60 1.63
N ARG A 6 4.61 -3.07 1.98
CA ARG A 6 3.60 -3.49 1.02
C ARG A 6 2.95 -2.25 0.39
N GLY A 7 3.20 -2.01 -0.88
CA GLY A 7 2.54 -0.98 -1.66
C GLY A 7 3.46 -0.50 -2.79
N LEU A 8 2.94 -0.13 -3.89
CA LEU A 8 3.55 0.39 -5.13
C LEU A 8 5.02 0.87 -4.99
N GLY A 9 5.97 -0.06 -5.14
CA GLY A 9 7.40 0.18 -5.01
C GLY A 9 8.00 -0.31 -3.67
N ASP A 10 9.28 -0.62 -3.69
CA ASP A 10 10.04 -0.98 -2.49
C ASP A 10 10.38 0.29 -1.69
N VAL A 11 10.00 0.35 -0.41
CA VAL A 11 10.36 1.43 0.51
C VAL A 11 11.39 0.89 1.50
N TYR A 12 12.54 1.53 1.57
CA TYR A 12 13.66 1.13 2.43
C TYR A 12 13.81 2.09 3.61
N LYS A 13 14.15 1.54 4.77
CA LYS A 13 14.40 2.32 5.99
C LYS A 13 15.75 3.01 5.95
N ARG A 14 15.92 3.98 6.84
CA ARG A 14 17.12 4.83 7.00
C ARG A 14 18.43 4.06 6.88
N GLN A 15 19.32 4.55 6.02
CA GLN A 15 20.69 4.10 5.82
C GLN A 15 21.66 5.24 6.07
N HIS A 16 22.75 4.97 6.77
CA HIS A 16 23.89 5.87 6.89
C HIS A 16 24.97 5.47 5.87
N LEU A 17 25.37 6.40 5.06
CA LEU A 17 26.34 6.23 3.98
C LEU A 17 27.54 7.14 4.28
N ASP A 18 28.59 6.53 4.82
CA ASP A 18 29.83 7.21 5.26
C ASP A 18 31.05 6.46 4.72
N ASN A 19 31.95 7.21 4.12
CA ASN A 19 33.25 6.70 3.62
C ASN A 19 34.38 6.96 4.62
N SER A 20 34.13 6.90 5.91
CA SER A 20 35.17 7.02 6.94
C SER A 20 35.89 5.68 7.22
N ALA A 21 35.32 4.56 6.83
CA ALA A 21 35.84 3.21 7.05
C ALA A 21 36.52 2.64 5.80
N SER A 22 37.33 1.62 5.98
CA SER A 22 38.02 0.91 4.87
C SER A 22 37.07 0.10 3.96
N ASN A 23 35.78 0.03 4.31
CA ASN A 23 34.75 -0.67 3.55
C ASN A 23 33.69 0.35 3.13
N VAL A 24 33.73 0.78 1.88
CA VAL A 24 32.81 1.79 1.33
C VAL A 24 31.44 1.17 1.16
N PRO A 25 30.39 1.71 1.80
CA PRO A 25 29.03 1.25 1.54
C PRO A 25 28.62 1.51 0.08
N ASP A 26 28.14 0.47 -0.57
CA ASP A 26 27.67 0.50 -1.96
C ASP A 26 26.36 -0.29 -2.10
N PRO A 27 25.30 0.10 -1.36
CA PRO A 27 24.02 -0.58 -1.46
C PRO A 27 23.35 -0.30 -2.80
N VAL A 28 22.84 -1.36 -3.38
CA VAL A 28 22.13 -1.33 -4.67
C VAL A 28 20.69 -1.77 -4.47
N LEU A 29 19.77 -1.02 -5.04
CA LEU A 29 18.34 -1.23 -4.95
C LEU A 29 17.76 -1.47 -6.34
N PRO A 30 17.49 -2.73 -6.73
CA PRO A 30 16.88 -3.03 -8.02
C PRO A 30 15.41 -2.60 -8.07
N PHE A 31 14.97 -2.11 -9.22
CA PHE A 31 13.59 -1.71 -9.46
C PHE A 31 12.76 -2.89 -10.01
N GLY A 32 12.44 -3.83 -9.11
CA GLY A 32 11.67 -5.03 -9.45
C GLY A 32 12.43 -6.05 -10.29
N GLY A 33 13.76 -5.93 -10.39
CA GLY A 33 14.60 -6.87 -11.15
C GLY A 33 14.48 -6.78 -12.68
N GLN A 34 13.90 -5.68 -13.19
CA GLN A 34 13.74 -5.42 -14.61
C GLN A 34 14.26 -4.04 -15.01
N THR A 35 14.47 -3.84 -16.31
CA THR A 35 14.82 -2.54 -16.89
C THR A 35 13.57 -1.92 -17.50
N TRP A 36 13.23 -0.72 -17.02
CA TRP A 36 12.15 0.09 -17.54
C TRP A 36 12.67 1.00 -18.65
N THR A 37 12.07 0.96 -19.83
CA THR A 37 12.53 1.70 -21.03
C THR A 37 11.44 2.52 -21.69
N SER A 38 10.22 2.48 -21.19
CA SER A 38 9.07 3.23 -21.71
C SER A 38 8.07 3.50 -20.60
N GLY A 39 7.16 4.44 -20.84
CA GLY A 39 6.18 4.87 -19.85
C GLY A 39 6.75 5.84 -18.84
N SER A 40 6.01 6.12 -17.77
CA SER A 40 6.45 7.04 -16.73
C SER A 40 7.22 6.32 -15.61
N PHE A 41 8.13 7.05 -15.00
CA PHE A 41 8.90 6.59 -13.86
C PHE A 41 9.03 7.69 -12.81
N GLU A 42 8.92 7.32 -11.55
CA GLU A 42 9.17 8.22 -10.42
C GLU A 42 10.08 7.50 -9.42
N PHE A 43 11.08 8.22 -8.92
CA PHE A 43 11.95 7.84 -7.83
C PHE A 43 11.88 8.91 -6.74
N THR A 44 11.79 8.52 -5.48
CA THR A 44 11.78 9.44 -4.34
C THR A 44 12.64 8.92 -3.21
N THR A 45 13.25 9.84 -2.46
CA THR A 45 13.98 9.54 -1.22
C THR A 45 14.07 10.78 -0.34
N ASN A 46 14.19 10.57 0.96
CA ASN A 46 14.57 11.62 1.88
C ASN A 46 16.08 11.56 2.12
N LEU A 47 16.73 12.71 2.08
CA LEU A 47 18.17 12.86 2.32
C LEU A 47 18.44 13.75 3.53
N TYR A 48 19.49 13.40 4.27
CA TYR A 48 20.12 14.24 5.26
C TYR A 48 21.61 14.26 4.98
N VAL A 49 22.11 15.38 4.50
CA VAL A 49 23.51 15.55 4.06
C VAL A 49 24.33 16.13 5.21
N GLU A 50 25.40 15.49 5.61
CA GLU A 50 26.36 16.03 6.57
C GLU A 50 27.52 16.77 5.88
N THR A 51 28.06 16.17 4.82
CA THR A 51 29.14 16.79 4.02
C THR A 51 28.77 16.84 2.55
N THR A 52 28.71 15.68 1.90
CA THR A 52 28.35 15.51 0.49
C THR A 52 27.54 14.24 0.37
N ALA A 53 26.55 14.22 -0.50
CA ALA A 53 25.79 13.03 -0.85
C ALA A 53 25.92 12.73 -2.34
N TYR A 54 25.92 11.46 -2.67
CA TYR A 54 25.92 10.97 -4.03
C TYR A 54 25.04 9.73 -4.15
N PHE A 55 24.19 9.70 -5.15
CA PHE A 55 23.53 8.50 -5.62
C PHE A 55 23.36 8.54 -7.14
N ASN A 56 23.11 7.39 -7.72
CA ASN A 56 22.81 7.32 -9.15
C ASN A 56 21.63 6.37 -9.41
N LEU A 57 20.92 6.61 -10.50
CA LEU A 57 20.01 5.65 -11.06
C LEU A 57 20.71 4.85 -12.14
N GLN A 58 20.56 3.54 -12.09
CA GLN A 58 21.15 2.60 -13.03
C GLN A 58 20.23 2.45 -14.25
N GLY A 59 20.80 2.50 -15.46
CA GLY A 59 20.09 2.32 -16.72
C GLY A 59 19.80 0.87 -17.08
N SER A 60 20.05 -0.06 -16.16
CA SER A 60 19.86 -1.50 -16.38
C SER A 60 19.55 -2.20 -15.08
N ALA A 61 18.76 -3.26 -15.12
CA ALA A 61 18.61 -4.20 -14.00
C ALA A 61 19.93 -4.93 -13.67
N ASN A 62 20.84 -5.02 -14.63
CA ASN A 62 22.21 -5.46 -14.38
C ASN A 62 23.05 -4.27 -13.89
N ILE A 63 23.10 -4.12 -12.58
CA ILE A 63 23.70 -2.97 -11.90
C ILE A 63 25.20 -2.86 -12.18
N GLY A 64 25.72 -1.61 -12.24
CA GLY A 64 27.12 -1.32 -12.49
C GLY A 64 27.54 -1.36 -13.98
N THR A 65 26.58 -1.40 -14.88
CA THR A 65 26.85 -1.45 -16.33
C THR A 65 26.56 -0.14 -17.05
N VAL A 66 25.47 0.54 -16.69
CA VAL A 66 25.04 1.81 -17.29
C VAL A 66 24.46 2.72 -16.21
N TRP A 67 24.92 3.94 -16.16
CA TRP A 67 24.36 5.00 -15.31
C TRP A 67 23.33 5.79 -16.13
N ALA A 68 22.06 5.72 -15.70
CA ALA A 68 21.00 6.54 -16.30
C ALA A 68 21.19 8.00 -15.95
N MET A 69 21.52 8.27 -14.69
CA MET A 69 21.84 9.60 -14.17
C MET A 69 22.64 9.51 -12.87
N GLU A 70 23.35 10.58 -12.57
CA GLU A 70 24.06 10.79 -11.34
C GLU A 70 23.50 12.01 -10.63
N MET A 71 23.42 11.96 -9.30
CA MET A 71 22.96 13.06 -8.46
C MET A 71 23.94 13.32 -7.34
N THR A 72 24.42 14.55 -7.24
CA THR A 72 25.37 14.97 -6.21
C THR A 72 24.79 16.15 -5.43
N PHE A 73 24.96 16.14 -4.12
CA PHE A 73 24.67 17.24 -3.22
C PHE A 73 25.97 17.62 -2.51
N THR A 74 26.41 18.85 -2.70
CA THR A 74 27.68 19.33 -2.13
C THR A 74 27.39 20.27 -0.97
N GLY A 75 27.97 19.97 0.19
CA GLY A 75 27.97 20.90 1.34
C GLY A 75 28.81 22.14 1.03
N ALA A 76 28.57 23.21 1.80
CA ALA A 76 29.35 24.43 1.68
C ALA A 76 30.82 24.14 1.98
N GLY A 77 31.70 24.50 1.06
CA GLY A 77 33.15 24.47 1.27
C GLY A 77 33.63 25.55 2.23
N GLY A 78 32.77 26.53 2.59
CA GLY A 78 32.99 27.61 3.53
C GLY A 78 31.67 28.30 3.89
N LEU A 79 31.71 29.26 4.81
CA LEU A 79 30.52 29.96 5.33
C LEU A 79 29.71 30.75 4.26
N THR A 80 30.29 30.99 3.10
CA THR A 80 29.72 31.79 2.01
C THR A 80 29.34 30.96 0.76
N ASP A 81 29.70 29.69 0.72
CA ASP A 81 29.42 28.84 -0.45
C ASP A 81 27.97 28.31 -0.37
N PRO A 82 27.20 28.40 -1.45
CA PRO A 82 25.86 27.88 -1.46
C PRO A 82 25.88 26.35 -1.42
N PHE A 83 24.90 25.75 -0.73
CA PHE A 83 24.62 24.33 -0.83
C PHE A 83 24.05 24.04 -2.21
N THR A 84 24.78 23.25 -3.01
CA THR A 84 24.44 23.01 -4.40
C THR A 84 24.16 21.55 -4.69
N TYR A 85 23.26 21.31 -5.64
CA TYR A 85 23.08 20.00 -6.26
C TYR A 85 23.51 20.04 -7.72
N ASP A 86 23.87 18.86 -8.22
CA ASP A 86 24.18 18.61 -9.61
C ASP A 86 23.46 17.29 -10.04
N LEU A 87 22.63 17.39 -11.06
CA LEU A 87 21.99 16.27 -11.71
C LEU A 87 22.61 16.10 -13.10
N GLY A 88 23.15 14.92 -13.37
CA GLY A 88 23.65 14.52 -14.69
C GLY A 88 24.91 15.24 -15.15
N GLY A 89 25.81 15.62 -14.22
CA GLY A 89 27.10 16.23 -14.55
C GLY A 89 26.94 17.61 -15.19
N GLY A 90 26.15 18.48 -14.57
CA GLY A 90 25.90 19.85 -15.00
C GLY A 90 24.65 20.05 -15.85
N ALA A 91 23.88 19.00 -16.13
CA ALA A 91 22.65 19.11 -16.93
C ALA A 91 21.57 19.94 -16.20
N LEU A 92 21.48 19.82 -14.87
CA LEU A 92 20.63 20.67 -14.04
C LEU A 92 21.32 20.91 -12.69
N THR A 93 21.61 22.16 -12.37
CA THR A 93 22.25 22.57 -11.12
C THR A 93 21.44 23.63 -10.38
N GLY A 94 21.62 23.71 -9.08
CA GLY A 94 20.93 24.72 -8.26
C GLY A 94 21.24 24.53 -6.78
N THR A 95 20.39 25.08 -5.92
CA THR A 95 20.56 25.04 -4.48
C THR A 95 19.52 24.14 -3.81
N TYR A 96 19.92 23.50 -2.69
CA TYR A 96 19.07 22.69 -1.83
C TYR A 96 19.06 23.28 -0.39
N PRO A 97 18.22 22.79 0.55
CA PRO A 97 18.10 23.35 1.90
C PRO A 97 19.40 23.40 2.71
N GLY A 98 20.35 22.49 2.45
CA GLY A 98 21.66 22.51 3.11
C GLY A 98 21.98 21.26 3.90
N THR A 99 23.12 21.27 4.58
CA THR A 99 23.55 20.20 5.46
C THR A 99 22.82 20.26 6.82
N GLY A 100 22.70 19.11 7.49
CA GLY A 100 22.13 19.02 8.81
C GLY A 100 20.59 19.12 8.86
N VAL A 101 19.91 19.06 7.71
CA VAL A 101 18.46 19.07 7.62
C VAL A 101 17.97 17.97 6.68
N TRP A 102 16.81 17.36 6.99
CA TRP A 102 16.15 16.43 6.10
C TRP A 102 15.42 17.18 5.00
N PHE A 103 15.50 16.68 3.78
CA PHE A 103 14.72 17.16 2.65
C PHE A 103 14.36 16.00 1.72
N ASN A 104 13.27 16.15 1.00
CA ASN A 104 12.83 15.16 0.02
C ASN A 104 13.42 15.46 -1.36
N VAL A 105 13.87 14.42 -2.05
CA VAL A 105 14.27 14.44 -3.47
C VAL A 105 13.34 13.54 -4.24
N THR A 106 12.71 14.06 -5.28
CA THR A 106 11.89 13.29 -6.21
C THR A 106 12.33 13.56 -7.64
N LEU A 107 12.53 12.50 -8.38
CA LEU A 107 12.88 12.51 -9.80
C LEU A 107 11.73 11.90 -10.58
N LYS A 108 11.17 12.64 -11.55
CA LYS A 108 10.05 12.20 -12.39
C LYS A 108 10.41 12.23 -13.85
N CYS A 109 10.10 11.16 -14.54
CA CYS A 109 10.12 11.08 -15.99
C CYS A 109 8.72 10.72 -16.50
N ALA A 110 8.09 11.61 -17.24
CA ALA A 110 6.74 11.37 -17.76
C ALA A 110 6.72 10.31 -18.86
N ASP A 111 7.80 10.24 -19.64
CA ASP A 111 8.01 9.22 -20.68
C ASP A 111 9.51 8.93 -20.78
N LEU A 112 9.91 7.73 -20.36
CA LEU A 112 11.28 7.28 -20.39
C LEU A 112 11.92 7.35 -21.80
N THR A 113 11.13 7.21 -22.86
CA THR A 113 11.67 7.31 -24.23
C THR A 113 12.29 8.66 -24.54
N THR A 114 11.92 9.71 -23.80
CA THR A 114 12.47 11.07 -23.98
C THR A 114 13.79 11.29 -23.23
N GLY A 115 14.06 10.51 -22.18
CA GLY A 115 15.19 10.75 -21.28
C GLY A 115 15.10 12.07 -20.51
N THR A 116 13.92 12.71 -20.47
CA THR A 116 13.72 14.01 -19.81
C THR A 116 13.17 13.80 -18.42
N TRP A 117 13.94 14.27 -17.44
CA TRP A 117 13.66 14.12 -16.03
C TRP A 117 13.42 15.46 -15.36
N GLU A 118 12.44 15.53 -14.50
CA GLU A 118 12.14 16.68 -13.65
C GLU A 118 12.57 16.38 -12.22
N LEU A 119 13.34 17.31 -11.63
CA LEU A 119 13.78 17.24 -10.24
C LEU A 119 12.86 18.08 -9.35
N PHE A 120 12.43 17.47 -8.25
CA PHE A 120 11.77 18.17 -7.15
C PHE A 120 12.60 18.06 -5.87
N ILE A 121 12.66 19.16 -5.12
CA ILE A 121 13.20 19.18 -3.75
C ILE A 121 12.10 19.75 -2.86
N ASP A 122 11.72 19.00 -1.82
CA ASP A 122 10.59 19.30 -0.93
C ASP A 122 9.29 19.62 -1.69
N GLY A 123 9.03 18.86 -2.76
CA GLY A 123 7.86 19.03 -3.61
C GLY A 123 7.90 20.23 -4.56
N VAL A 124 8.97 21.04 -4.54
CA VAL A 124 9.15 22.20 -5.42
C VAL A 124 10.00 21.81 -6.62
N SER A 125 9.45 21.99 -7.84
CA SER A 125 10.16 21.74 -9.08
C SER A 125 11.40 22.63 -9.17
N LYS A 126 12.51 22.03 -9.53
CA LYS A 126 13.81 22.70 -9.79
C LYS A 126 14.10 22.82 -11.29
N GLY A 127 13.27 22.21 -12.12
CA GLY A 127 13.41 22.19 -13.57
C GLY A 127 13.62 20.80 -14.13
N THR A 128 13.89 20.75 -15.41
CA THR A 128 14.07 19.51 -16.19
C THR A 128 15.45 19.39 -16.79
N ALA A 129 15.94 18.16 -16.92
CA ALA A 129 17.16 17.83 -17.65
C ALA A 129 16.89 16.66 -18.60
N THR A 130 17.38 16.74 -19.83
CA THR A 130 17.39 15.60 -20.76
C THR A 130 18.75 14.92 -20.64
N LEU A 131 18.74 13.65 -20.23
CA LEU A 131 19.94 12.89 -19.93
C LEU A 131 20.18 11.84 -21.02
N PRO A 132 21.38 11.74 -21.59
CA PRO A 132 21.65 10.82 -22.70
C PRO A 132 21.32 9.35 -22.40
N ASN A 133 21.56 8.91 -21.18
CA ASN A 133 21.28 7.56 -20.72
C ASN A 133 19.98 7.45 -19.90
N GLY A 134 19.25 8.55 -19.75
CA GLY A 134 18.03 8.65 -18.91
C GLY A 134 16.79 8.00 -19.53
N THR A 135 16.93 7.28 -20.63
CA THR A 135 15.83 6.57 -21.32
C THR A 135 15.59 5.17 -20.78
N ALA A 136 16.37 4.74 -19.80
CA ALA A 136 16.21 3.43 -19.17
C ALA A 136 16.55 3.52 -17.66
N VAL A 137 15.81 2.79 -16.82
CA VAL A 137 16.10 2.65 -15.39
C VAL A 137 15.89 1.22 -14.92
N GLY A 138 16.80 0.70 -14.08
CA GLY A 138 16.76 -0.66 -13.56
C GLY A 138 17.06 -0.78 -12.08
N GLY A 139 17.59 0.28 -11.46
CA GLY A 139 17.92 0.30 -10.04
C GLY A 139 18.45 1.64 -9.57
N CYS A 140 18.67 1.76 -8.26
CA CYS A 140 19.39 2.85 -7.62
C CYS A 140 20.64 2.31 -6.97
N ASN A 141 21.73 3.05 -7.05
CA ASN A 141 22.97 2.79 -6.34
C ASN A 141 23.28 3.97 -5.41
N LEU A 142 23.51 3.65 -4.14
CA LEU A 142 23.83 4.61 -3.09
C LEU A 142 25.31 4.46 -2.71
N TYR A 143 26.19 5.02 -3.52
CA TYR A 143 27.62 4.88 -3.35
C TYR A 143 28.21 5.99 -2.47
N ALA A 144 28.87 5.60 -1.39
CA ALA A 144 29.58 6.55 -0.55
C ALA A 144 31.01 6.78 -1.08
N ALA A 145 31.17 7.71 -2.04
CA ALA A 145 32.48 8.14 -2.51
C ALA A 145 33.28 8.84 -1.41
N ALA A 146 34.59 9.06 -1.65
CA ALA A 146 35.47 9.75 -0.69
C ALA A 146 34.91 11.13 -0.35
N GLY A 147 34.75 11.42 0.94
CA GLY A 147 34.18 12.67 1.46
C GLY A 147 32.65 12.68 1.58
N ASN A 148 31.96 11.64 1.15
CA ASN A 148 30.53 11.54 1.35
C ASN A 148 30.20 11.12 2.79
N ASN A 149 29.24 11.83 3.38
CA ASN A 149 28.63 11.49 4.65
C ASN A 149 27.19 11.98 4.63
N TYR A 150 26.25 11.04 4.51
CA TYR A 150 24.82 11.36 4.39
C TYR A 150 23.94 10.20 4.84
N TYR A 151 22.68 10.50 5.10
CA TYR A 151 21.65 9.51 5.38
C TYR A 151 20.58 9.54 4.29
N VAL A 152 20.04 8.38 3.99
CA VAL A 152 18.85 8.21 3.15
C VAL A 152 17.74 7.53 3.94
N ASP A 153 16.49 7.90 3.65
CA ASP A 153 15.30 7.31 4.24
C ASP A 153 14.17 7.33 3.22
N ASP A 154 13.14 6.50 3.43
CA ASP A 154 11.91 6.49 2.63
C ASP A 154 12.18 6.39 1.11
N ILE A 155 13.10 5.50 0.71
CA ILE A 155 13.35 5.28 -0.71
C ILE A 155 12.15 4.56 -1.33
N GLY A 156 11.58 5.18 -2.36
CA GLY A 156 10.47 4.64 -3.10
C GLY A 156 10.62 4.83 -4.59
N TRP A 157 9.93 4.02 -5.36
CA TRP A 157 9.83 4.19 -6.80
C TRP A 157 8.47 3.70 -7.30
N SER A 158 8.03 4.23 -8.43
CA SER A 158 6.89 3.73 -9.17
C SER A 158 7.13 3.82 -10.68
N ALA A 159 6.56 2.91 -11.41
CA ALA A 159 6.62 2.90 -12.86
C ALA A 159 5.26 2.54 -13.45
N VAL A 160 4.89 3.24 -14.50
CA VAL A 160 3.71 2.91 -15.31
C VAL A 160 4.20 2.62 -16.71
N ALA A 161 4.02 1.39 -17.17
CA ALA A 161 4.38 1.02 -18.55
C ALA A 161 3.62 1.92 -19.54
N ALA A 162 4.29 2.27 -20.66
CA ALA A 162 3.56 2.89 -21.77
C ALA A 162 2.48 1.91 -22.21
N ASP A 163 1.25 2.38 -22.31
CA ASP A 163 0.16 1.58 -22.85
C ASP A 163 0.57 1.10 -24.24
N ALA A 164 0.72 -0.21 -24.41
CA ALA A 164 1.02 -0.82 -25.70
C ALA A 164 -0.17 -0.68 -26.69
N CYS A 165 -1.26 -0.08 -26.27
CA CYS A 165 -2.45 0.19 -27.08
C CYS A 165 -2.35 1.55 -27.75
N THR A 166 -1.69 1.63 -28.88
CA THR A 166 -1.77 2.77 -29.83
C THR A 166 -3.03 2.72 -30.72
N GLY A 167 -3.99 1.88 -30.38
CA GLY A 167 -5.32 1.87 -31.00
C GLY A 167 -6.18 3.05 -30.49
N ALA A 168 -7.00 3.64 -31.38
CA ALA A 168 -8.02 4.59 -30.97
C ALA A 168 -8.80 3.99 -29.78
N ARG A 169 -8.88 4.72 -28.65
CA ARG A 169 -9.69 4.31 -27.53
C ARG A 169 -11.13 4.14 -28.01
N THR A 170 -11.59 2.89 -28.06
CA THR A 170 -13.02 2.64 -28.20
C THR A 170 -13.63 2.94 -26.84
N GLU A 171 -14.58 3.87 -26.82
CA GLU A 171 -15.34 4.16 -25.61
C GLU A 171 -16.01 2.85 -25.14
N ALA A 172 -15.49 2.25 -24.09
CA ALA A 172 -16.17 1.19 -23.38
C ALA A 172 -17.15 1.88 -22.43
N VAL A 173 -18.40 2.03 -22.87
CA VAL A 173 -19.49 2.41 -21.98
C VAL A 173 -19.71 1.24 -21.03
N VAL A 174 -19.07 1.28 -19.88
CA VAL A 174 -19.43 0.41 -18.77
C VAL A 174 -20.74 0.97 -18.21
N THR A 175 -21.84 0.40 -18.68
CA THR A 175 -23.12 0.61 -17.99
C THR A 175 -23.00 -0.12 -16.66
N VAL A 176 -22.70 0.60 -15.60
CA VAL A 176 -22.92 0.09 -14.25
C VAL A 176 -24.43 -0.06 -14.12
N VAL A 177 -24.94 -1.24 -14.44
CA VAL A 177 -26.26 -1.63 -14.00
C VAL A 177 -26.15 -1.66 -12.49
N ASP A 178 -26.93 -0.81 -11.85
CA ASP A 178 -27.02 -0.82 -10.41
C ASP A 178 -27.38 -2.24 -9.99
N CYS A 179 -26.38 -3.01 -9.53
CA CYS A 179 -26.60 -4.33 -8.93
C CYS A 179 -27.22 -4.22 -7.54
N SER A 180 -27.65 -3.03 -7.14
CA SER A 180 -28.47 -2.79 -5.96
C SER A 180 -29.92 -3.25 -6.14
N ASN A 181 -30.26 -3.92 -7.23
CA ASN A 181 -31.40 -4.83 -7.27
C ASN A 181 -31.07 -6.20 -6.61
N ILE A 182 -30.14 -6.23 -5.65
CA ILE A 182 -30.41 -7.01 -4.47
C ILE A 182 -31.60 -6.29 -3.86
N THR A 183 -32.82 -6.73 -4.18
CA THR A 183 -33.93 -6.61 -3.26
C THR A 183 -33.30 -6.96 -1.92
N GLU A 184 -33.10 -5.98 -1.03
CA GLU A 184 -32.85 -6.34 0.36
C GLU A 184 -33.97 -7.29 0.66
N LEU A 185 -33.64 -8.59 0.68
CA LEU A 185 -34.51 -9.59 1.26
C LEU A 185 -34.77 -8.97 2.62
N THR A 186 -35.95 -8.38 2.78
CA THR A 186 -36.30 -7.69 4.01
C THR A 186 -36.08 -8.75 5.07
N LYS A 187 -34.90 -8.59 5.74
CA LYS A 187 -34.46 -9.50 6.79
C LYS A 187 -35.58 -9.47 7.78
N GLY A 188 -36.41 -10.51 7.76
CA GLY A 188 -37.62 -10.52 8.56
C GLY A 188 -37.26 -10.21 9.99
N ASN A 189 -38.13 -9.54 10.70
CA ASN A 189 -37.94 -9.30 12.14
C ASN A 189 -38.04 -10.66 12.86
N MET A 190 -37.08 -10.93 13.71
CA MET A 190 -37.08 -12.05 14.66
C MET A 190 -37.06 -11.47 16.06
N GLU A 191 -37.95 -11.97 16.91
CA GLU A 191 -38.02 -11.63 18.33
C GLU A 191 -37.92 -12.89 19.16
N VAL A 192 -37.18 -12.79 20.28
CA VAL A 192 -36.99 -13.90 21.23
C VAL A 192 -37.40 -13.41 22.61
N TYR A 193 -38.45 -14.03 23.17
CA TYR A 193 -38.95 -13.62 24.48
C TYR A 193 -39.45 -14.80 25.34
N PRO A 194 -39.30 -14.72 26.67
CA PRO A 194 -38.48 -13.75 27.40
C PRO A 194 -36.98 -13.93 27.08
N ASN A 195 -36.23 -12.84 27.13
CA ASN A 195 -34.79 -12.86 27.07
C ASN A 195 -34.23 -11.77 28.02
N PRO A 196 -33.60 -12.10 29.15
CA PRO A 196 -33.23 -13.45 29.61
C PRO A 196 -34.40 -14.34 30.02
N ASN A 197 -34.17 -15.66 30.10
CA ASN A 197 -35.14 -16.69 30.43
C ASN A 197 -34.56 -17.80 31.34
N ASN A 198 -35.38 -18.78 31.70
CA ASN A 198 -35.01 -19.95 32.52
C ASN A 198 -34.80 -21.23 31.66
N GLY A 199 -34.57 -21.09 30.37
CA GLY A 199 -34.48 -22.17 29.41
C GLY A 199 -35.74 -22.36 28.58
N GLU A 200 -36.82 -21.67 28.89
CA GLU A 200 -38.06 -21.66 28.11
C GLU A 200 -38.27 -20.30 27.47
N PHE A 201 -38.42 -20.25 26.13
CA PHE A 201 -38.64 -19.03 25.38
C PHE A 201 -39.35 -19.31 24.04
N VAL A 202 -39.84 -18.24 23.44
CA VAL A 202 -40.55 -18.25 22.16
C VAL A 202 -39.77 -17.46 21.16
N ILE A 203 -39.60 -17.99 19.99
CA ILE A 203 -39.06 -17.30 18.82
C ILE A 203 -40.25 -16.94 17.93
N THR A 204 -40.39 -15.67 17.57
CA THR A 204 -41.37 -15.20 16.58
C THR A 204 -40.68 -14.56 15.41
N THR A 205 -41.17 -14.82 14.22
CA THR A 205 -40.60 -14.32 12.97
C THR A 205 -41.67 -13.78 12.05
N SER A 206 -41.32 -12.77 11.25
CA SER A 206 -42.22 -12.25 10.20
C SER A 206 -42.37 -13.19 9.01
N ASN A 207 -41.40 -14.08 8.81
CA ASN A 207 -41.38 -15.09 7.72
C ASN A 207 -41.53 -16.51 8.29
N GLU A 208 -42.07 -17.39 7.50
CA GLU A 208 -42.17 -18.81 7.84
C GLU A 208 -40.77 -19.43 8.02
N VAL A 209 -40.54 -20.07 9.15
CA VAL A 209 -39.26 -20.68 9.53
C VAL A 209 -39.15 -22.05 8.92
N MET A 210 -38.06 -22.31 8.21
CA MET A 210 -37.71 -23.60 7.66
C MET A 210 -36.88 -24.45 8.62
N ASN A 211 -35.90 -23.80 9.26
CA ASN A 211 -34.97 -24.47 10.18
C ASN A 211 -34.60 -23.55 11.36
N VAL A 212 -34.46 -24.12 12.53
CA VAL A 212 -33.90 -23.44 13.72
C VAL A 212 -32.74 -24.26 14.26
N THR A 213 -31.63 -23.60 14.49
CA THR A 213 -30.44 -24.19 15.13
C THR A 213 -30.00 -23.28 16.27
N ILE A 214 -29.76 -23.85 17.45
CA ILE A 214 -29.24 -23.12 18.61
C ILE A 214 -27.89 -23.71 18.98
N THR A 215 -26.91 -22.86 19.17
CA THR A 215 -25.53 -23.25 19.52
C THR A 215 -25.06 -22.59 20.80
N ASP A 216 -24.17 -23.27 21.54
CA ASP A 216 -23.42 -22.66 22.65
C ASP A 216 -22.34 -21.71 22.10
N VAL A 217 -21.66 -20.99 22.99
CA VAL A 217 -20.56 -20.05 22.65
C VAL A 217 -19.35 -20.71 21.97
N ARG A 218 -19.25 -22.03 22.01
CA ARG A 218 -18.19 -22.82 21.33
C ARG A 218 -18.63 -23.34 19.97
N GLY A 219 -19.89 -23.03 19.54
CA GLY A 219 -20.46 -23.48 18.28
C GLY A 219 -21.04 -24.88 18.30
N LYS A 220 -21.15 -25.52 19.50
CA LYS A 220 -21.80 -26.83 19.63
C LYS A 220 -23.32 -26.65 19.52
N VAL A 221 -23.95 -27.40 18.60
CA VAL A 221 -25.41 -27.43 18.45
C VAL A 221 -26.04 -28.07 19.71
N VAL A 222 -26.93 -27.35 20.35
CA VAL A 222 -27.69 -27.78 21.52
C VAL A 222 -29.16 -28.02 21.19
N TYR A 223 -29.68 -27.42 20.13
CA TYR A 223 -31.02 -27.64 19.64
C TYR A 223 -31.05 -27.49 18.12
N SER A 224 -31.83 -28.33 17.45
CA SER A 224 -32.07 -28.21 16.01
C SER A 224 -33.48 -28.75 15.68
N ASN A 225 -34.18 -28.00 14.85
CA ASN A 225 -35.49 -28.41 14.29
C ASN A 225 -35.59 -28.01 12.83
N ASN A 226 -35.65 -28.99 11.93
CA ASN A 226 -35.49 -28.82 10.47
C ASN A 226 -36.83 -28.90 9.71
N SER A 227 -37.98 -28.76 10.35
CA SER A 227 -39.29 -28.86 9.70
C SER A 227 -40.33 -28.03 10.44
N VAL A 228 -40.02 -26.77 10.64
CA VAL A 228 -40.85 -25.92 11.51
C VAL A 228 -42.10 -25.44 10.80
N ASN A 229 -42.00 -24.89 9.60
CA ASN A 229 -43.12 -24.36 8.78
C ASN A 229 -44.12 -23.52 9.61
N ASN A 230 -43.61 -22.65 10.49
CA ASN A 230 -44.40 -21.83 11.38
C ASN A 230 -43.70 -20.48 11.67
N HIS A 231 -44.45 -19.47 12.05
CA HIS A 231 -43.94 -18.16 12.44
C HIS A 231 -43.60 -18.07 13.95
N THR A 232 -44.01 -19.06 14.73
CA THR A 232 -43.81 -19.05 16.19
C THR A 232 -43.27 -20.45 16.62
N ILE A 233 -42.20 -20.44 17.37
CA ILE A 233 -41.51 -21.64 17.80
C ILE A 233 -41.33 -21.57 19.31
N ASN A 234 -41.87 -22.57 20.02
CA ASN A 234 -41.65 -22.72 21.45
C ASN A 234 -40.41 -23.60 21.63
N VAL A 235 -39.44 -23.08 22.37
CA VAL A 235 -38.18 -23.76 22.68
C VAL A 235 -38.11 -24.04 24.18
N ASN A 236 -37.78 -25.27 24.52
CA ASN A 236 -37.49 -25.65 25.89
C ASN A 236 -36.07 -26.24 25.98
N LEU A 237 -35.20 -25.51 26.67
CA LEU A 237 -33.80 -25.83 26.94
C LEU A 237 -33.50 -25.78 28.43
N SER A 238 -34.51 -26.09 29.30
CA SER A 238 -34.41 -26.02 30.75
C SER A 238 -33.33 -26.94 31.34
N ASP A 239 -32.87 -27.93 30.59
CA ASP A 239 -31.81 -28.86 30.97
C ASP A 239 -30.39 -28.36 30.62
N LEU A 240 -30.28 -27.20 29.95
CA LEU A 240 -28.97 -26.62 29.58
C LEU A 240 -28.36 -25.81 30.71
N GLU A 241 -27.03 -25.69 30.65
CA GLU A 241 -26.29 -24.83 31.56
C GLU A 241 -26.65 -23.34 31.33
N LYS A 242 -26.61 -22.59 32.43
CA LYS A 242 -26.79 -21.12 32.36
C LYS A 242 -25.70 -20.50 31.51
N GLY A 243 -26.10 -19.61 30.62
CA GLY A 243 -25.17 -18.98 29.70
C GLY A 243 -25.83 -18.30 28.49
N MET A 244 -25.00 -17.84 27.58
CA MET A 244 -25.43 -17.24 26.33
C MET A 244 -25.42 -18.29 25.19
N TYR A 245 -26.48 -18.31 24.43
CA TYR A 245 -26.66 -19.17 23.26
C TYR A 245 -26.99 -18.34 22.04
N MET A 246 -26.60 -18.82 20.88
CA MET A 246 -26.87 -18.16 19.59
C MET A 246 -27.95 -18.96 18.84
N ILE A 247 -28.99 -18.26 18.44
CA ILE A 247 -30.12 -18.80 17.66
C ILE A 247 -29.88 -18.42 16.20
N ASN A 248 -29.91 -19.40 15.31
CA ASN A 248 -29.96 -19.23 13.87
C ASN A 248 -31.27 -19.74 13.32
N VAL A 249 -31.98 -18.89 12.62
CA VAL A 249 -33.26 -19.21 11.98
C VAL A 249 -33.12 -19.05 10.46
N GLU A 250 -33.42 -20.09 9.74
CA GLU A 250 -33.47 -20.08 8.26
C GLU A 250 -34.91 -19.94 7.76
N THR A 251 -35.12 -19.04 6.84
CA THR A 251 -36.37 -18.80 6.15
C THR A 251 -36.14 -18.77 4.64
N ALA A 252 -37.20 -18.76 3.84
CA ALA A 252 -37.08 -18.60 2.39
C ALA A 252 -36.41 -17.29 1.97
N ASN A 253 -36.38 -16.29 2.85
CA ASN A 253 -35.82 -14.96 2.62
C ASN A 253 -34.41 -14.75 3.22
N GLY A 254 -33.78 -15.81 3.74
CA GLY A 254 -32.44 -15.78 4.32
C GLY A 254 -32.38 -16.20 5.79
N THR A 255 -31.20 -16.03 6.38
CA THR A 255 -30.92 -16.44 7.78
C THR A 255 -30.93 -15.26 8.71
N MET A 256 -31.59 -15.43 9.87
CA MET A 256 -31.61 -14.47 10.98
C MET A 256 -30.86 -15.07 12.17
N THR A 257 -30.15 -14.23 12.89
CA THR A 257 -29.36 -14.62 14.08
C THR A 257 -29.67 -13.71 15.25
N GLU A 258 -29.90 -14.27 16.44
CA GLU A 258 -30.15 -13.54 17.69
C GLU A 258 -29.49 -14.26 18.85
N ASN A 259 -29.18 -13.54 19.93
CA ASN A 259 -28.61 -14.11 21.15
C ASN A 259 -29.70 -14.27 22.22
N VAL A 260 -29.68 -15.40 22.91
CA VAL A 260 -30.55 -15.67 24.07
C VAL A 260 -29.73 -15.99 25.32
N ILE A 261 -30.17 -15.49 26.46
CA ILE A 261 -29.51 -15.69 27.74
C ILE A 261 -30.40 -16.58 28.63
N VAL A 262 -29.84 -17.73 29.03
CA VAL A 262 -30.44 -18.65 29.99
C VAL A 262 -29.86 -18.38 31.39
N GLN A 263 -30.70 -18.17 32.39
CA GLN A 263 -30.31 -17.81 33.80
C GLN A 263 -30.74 -18.84 34.80
#